data_5680365168c2ba20ecf176a77b4d7a12
#
_entry.id   5680365168c2ba20ecf176a77b4d7a12
#
_cell.length_a   1.000
_cell.length_b   1.000
_cell.length_c   1.000
_cell.angle_alpha   90.00
_cell.angle_beta   90.00
_cell.angle_gamma   90.00
#
_symmetry.space_group_name_H-M   'P 1'
#
loop_
_entity.id
_entity.type
_entity.pdbx_description
1 polymer ?
#
loop_
_entity_poly.entity_id
_entity_poly.type
_entity_poly.pdbx_seq_one_letter_code
_entity_poly.pdbx_strand_id
1 'polypeptide(L)'
;MPCGDTVNIYISGSMAYDRIMDFPGKLSDHILPDKIHILNVCFTVNGMVEKFGGTAGNIAYTLSLLNERPVVIATIGKDYETYFDWLKKNNILTEGIKIIREEFTAGAYIITDKADNQITGFNPGAMKYPSGYMFHDADSKNSISLIAPGNLQDMVEYARICKEKGMDYICDPGQSLTQWEGKTLREWLDGSLLLISNDYELELIMKMTDMDKKGLLGLTRTIITTLGEKGSLISNSEFDVTIPA
;
A
#
# COMPACT_ATOMS: atom_id res chain seq x y z
N MET A 1 -18.00 -22.13 -22.08
CA MET A 1 -18.49 -21.01 -21.25
C MET A 1 -18.12 -19.75 -22.01
N PRO A 2 -19.00 -18.75 -22.16
CA PRO A 2 -18.61 -17.51 -22.78
C PRO A 2 -17.49 -16.91 -21.94
N CYS A 3 -16.44 -16.42 -22.60
CA CYS A 3 -15.36 -15.64 -22.00
C CYS A 3 -16.06 -14.46 -21.31
N GLY A 4 -16.13 -14.46 -19.99
CA GLY A 4 -16.60 -13.29 -19.25
C GLY A 4 -15.68 -12.12 -19.58
N ASP A 5 -16.25 -10.94 -19.74
CA ASP A 5 -15.49 -9.72 -19.98
C ASP A 5 -14.41 -9.62 -18.90
N THR A 6 -13.14 -9.69 -19.33
CA THR A 6 -11.98 -9.60 -18.42
C THR A 6 -11.89 -8.18 -17.89
N VAL A 7 -12.08 -8.01 -16.58
CA VAL A 7 -11.90 -6.71 -15.91
C VAL A 7 -10.41 -6.38 -15.86
N ASN A 8 -10.04 -5.18 -16.30
CA ASN A 8 -8.67 -4.67 -16.15
C ASN A 8 -8.47 -4.18 -14.72
N ILE A 9 -7.47 -4.72 -14.04
CA ILE A 9 -7.16 -4.38 -12.65
C ILE A 9 -5.88 -3.53 -12.63
N TYR A 10 -6.01 -2.30 -12.14
CA TYR A 10 -4.90 -1.37 -11.94
C TYR A 10 -4.56 -1.28 -10.46
N ILE A 11 -3.30 -1.50 -10.09
CA ILE A 11 -2.83 -1.44 -8.71
C ILE A 11 -1.82 -0.30 -8.56
N SER A 12 -2.23 0.78 -7.93
CA SER A 12 -1.35 1.87 -7.55
C SER A 12 -0.86 1.68 -6.12
N GLY A 13 0.43 1.93 -5.88
CA GLY A 13 1.03 1.83 -4.54
C GLY A 13 2.55 1.82 -4.58
N SER A 14 3.15 1.45 -3.46
CA SER A 14 4.61 1.36 -3.36
C SER A 14 5.17 0.06 -3.95
N MET A 15 6.39 0.15 -4.46
CA MET A 15 7.30 -0.97 -4.68
C MET A 15 8.52 -0.76 -3.80
N ALA A 16 8.92 -1.78 -3.04
CA ALA A 16 10.01 -1.66 -2.09
C ALA A 16 10.77 -2.97 -1.94
N TYR A 17 11.99 -2.88 -1.41
CA TYR A 17 12.73 -4.03 -0.89
C TYR A 17 12.70 -4.02 0.64
N ASP A 18 12.37 -5.17 1.25
CA ASP A 18 12.48 -5.36 2.69
C ASP A 18 13.79 -6.09 3.00
N ARG A 19 14.75 -5.36 3.58
CA ARG A 19 16.07 -5.84 3.97
C ARG A 19 16.08 -6.15 5.45
N ILE A 20 15.93 -7.42 5.78
CA ILE A 20 15.76 -7.92 7.13
C ILE A 20 17.10 -8.47 7.62
N MET A 21 17.58 -7.92 8.73
CA MET A 21 18.83 -8.27 9.37
C MET A 21 18.56 -8.85 10.76
N ASP A 22 19.08 -10.05 11.03
CA ASP A 22 18.92 -10.73 12.32
C ASP A 22 20.05 -10.35 13.27
N PHE A 23 19.69 -9.73 14.40
CA PHE A 23 20.62 -9.42 15.47
C PHE A 23 20.62 -10.54 16.53
N PRO A 24 21.77 -11.17 16.80
CA PRO A 24 21.83 -12.37 17.67
C PRO A 24 21.71 -12.06 19.18
N GLY A 25 21.45 -10.83 19.57
CA GLY A 25 21.25 -10.36 20.95
C GLY A 25 19.84 -9.84 21.19
N LYS A 26 19.72 -8.96 22.20
CA LYS A 26 18.55 -8.12 22.44
C LYS A 26 18.94 -6.66 22.29
N LEU A 27 18.17 -5.88 21.57
CA LEU A 27 18.40 -4.45 21.36
C LEU A 27 18.40 -3.70 22.69
N SER A 28 17.56 -4.11 23.64
CA SER A 28 17.48 -3.54 24.99
C SER A 28 18.81 -3.59 25.78
N ASP A 29 19.66 -4.56 25.50
CA ASP A 29 20.93 -4.74 26.22
C ASP A 29 22.00 -3.73 25.75
N HIS A 30 21.77 -3.08 24.60
CA HIS A 30 22.70 -2.16 23.94
C HIS A 30 22.23 -0.71 23.93
N ILE A 31 20.95 -0.47 24.22
CA ILE A 31 20.36 0.88 24.25
C ILE A 31 20.16 1.30 25.69
N LEU A 32 20.88 2.35 26.13
CA LEU A 32 20.75 2.92 27.46
C LEU A 32 19.69 4.02 27.45
N PRO A 33 18.51 3.83 28.08
CA PRO A 33 17.40 4.80 28.04
C PRO A 33 17.81 6.20 28.51
N ASP A 34 18.63 6.29 29.55
CA ASP A 34 19.09 7.56 30.13
C ASP A 34 20.08 8.31 29.23
N LYS A 35 20.66 7.66 28.22
CA LYS A 35 21.66 8.21 27.30
C LYS A 35 21.19 8.24 25.83
N ILE A 36 19.91 8.12 25.58
CA ILE A 36 19.36 8.09 24.22
C ILE A 36 19.69 9.35 23.40
N HIS A 37 19.91 10.50 24.09
CA HIS A 37 20.24 11.77 23.44
C HIS A 37 21.68 11.82 22.84
N ILE A 38 22.50 10.83 23.16
CA ILE A 38 23.86 10.67 22.61
C ILE A 38 24.07 9.27 22.04
N LEU A 39 23.00 8.64 21.57
CA LEU A 39 23.00 7.27 21.10
C LEU A 39 23.96 7.09 19.90
N ASN A 40 24.95 6.22 20.09
CA ASN A 40 25.85 5.75 19.04
C ASN A 40 26.07 4.25 19.24
N VAL A 41 25.29 3.43 18.55
CA VAL A 41 25.36 1.96 18.65
C VAL A 41 25.60 1.35 17.29
N CYS A 42 26.38 0.27 17.27
CA CYS A 42 26.61 -0.56 16.11
C CYS A 42 26.18 -1.98 16.44
N PHE A 43 25.31 -2.54 15.62
CA PHE A 43 24.85 -3.92 15.76
C PHE A 43 25.54 -4.80 14.71
N THR A 44 26.26 -5.83 15.16
CA THR A 44 26.76 -6.88 14.26
C THR A 44 25.65 -7.90 14.06
N VAL A 45 25.15 -8.00 12.81
CA VAL A 45 24.05 -8.88 12.43
C VAL A 45 24.59 -10.17 11.82
N ASN A 46 23.80 -11.26 11.87
CA ASN A 46 24.18 -12.56 11.32
C ASN A 46 24.06 -12.67 9.78
N GLY A 47 23.44 -11.66 9.15
CA GLY A 47 23.24 -11.63 7.71
C GLY A 47 22.07 -10.72 7.34
N MET A 48 21.76 -10.69 6.06
CA MET A 48 20.64 -9.91 5.52
C MET A 48 19.84 -10.77 4.53
N VAL A 49 18.53 -10.76 4.69
CA VAL A 49 17.59 -11.33 3.71
C VAL A 49 16.88 -10.19 3.02
N GLU A 50 16.93 -10.16 1.69
CA GLU A 50 16.16 -9.21 0.89
C GLU A 50 14.89 -9.89 0.37
N LYS A 51 13.75 -9.23 0.54
CA LYS A 51 12.44 -9.67 0.03
C LYS A 51 11.82 -8.57 -0.82
N PHE A 52 11.02 -8.99 -1.80
CA PHE A 52 10.15 -8.07 -2.53
C PHE A 52 9.00 -7.63 -1.63
N GLY A 53 8.79 -6.33 -1.52
CA GLY A 53 7.79 -5.70 -0.67
C GLY A 53 7.13 -4.51 -1.36
N GLY A 54 6.45 -3.70 -0.58
CA GLY A 54 5.63 -2.60 -1.07
C GLY A 54 4.20 -3.04 -1.37
N THR A 55 3.27 -2.12 -1.17
CA THR A 55 1.82 -2.39 -1.25
C THR A 55 1.39 -2.87 -2.63
N ALA A 56 1.79 -2.16 -3.70
CA ALA A 56 1.44 -2.55 -5.06
C ALA A 56 2.04 -3.90 -5.44
N GLY A 57 3.30 -4.17 -5.08
CA GLY A 57 3.96 -5.44 -5.35
C GLY A 57 3.26 -6.61 -4.67
N ASN A 58 2.92 -6.48 -3.39
CA ASN A 58 2.27 -7.53 -2.61
C ASN A 58 0.84 -7.81 -3.08
N ILE A 59 0.06 -6.77 -3.38
CA ILE A 59 -1.30 -6.92 -3.90
C ILE A 59 -1.28 -7.57 -5.28
N ALA A 60 -0.42 -7.11 -6.18
CA ALA A 60 -0.31 -7.67 -7.52
C ALA A 60 0.13 -9.13 -7.50
N TYR A 61 1.06 -9.49 -6.61
CA TYR A 61 1.46 -10.89 -6.40
C TYR A 61 0.29 -11.75 -5.91
N THR A 62 -0.46 -11.28 -4.91
CA THR A 62 -1.64 -11.99 -4.41
C THR A 62 -2.67 -12.23 -5.51
N LEU A 63 -2.94 -11.21 -6.34
CA LEU A 63 -3.85 -11.32 -7.48
C LEU A 63 -3.31 -12.31 -8.54
N SER A 64 -2.02 -12.33 -8.79
CA SER A 64 -1.42 -13.29 -9.72
C SER A 64 -1.61 -14.76 -9.27
N LEU A 65 -1.60 -15.02 -7.95
CA LEU A 65 -1.92 -16.34 -7.40
C LEU A 65 -3.40 -16.74 -7.61
N LEU A 66 -4.27 -15.75 -7.80
CA LEU A 66 -5.68 -15.94 -8.16
C LEU A 66 -5.90 -15.97 -9.68
N ASN A 67 -4.83 -16.07 -10.47
CA ASN A 67 -4.81 -16.06 -11.94
C ASN A 67 -5.26 -14.73 -12.57
N GLU A 68 -5.24 -13.63 -11.82
CA GLU A 68 -5.46 -12.29 -12.36
C GLU A 68 -4.14 -11.71 -12.92
N ARG A 69 -4.27 -10.74 -13.83
CA ARG A 69 -3.13 -10.07 -14.48
C ARG A 69 -3.18 -8.57 -14.25
N PRO A 70 -2.88 -8.09 -13.04
CA PRO A 70 -2.94 -6.67 -12.74
C PRO A 70 -1.85 -5.87 -13.45
N VAL A 71 -2.15 -4.62 -13.76
CA VAL A 71 -1.18 -3.59 -14.16
C VAL A 71 -0.72 -2.88 -12.90
N VAL A 72 0.58 -2.99 -12.58
CA VAL A 72 1.18 -2.27 -11.45
C VAL A 72 1.51 -0.84 -11.87
N ILE A 73 1.02 0.14 -11.11
CA ILE A 73 1.30 1.56 -11.31
C ILE A 73 2.12 2.05 -10.12
N ALA A 74 3.40 2.29 -10.34
CA ALA A 74 4.34 2.63 -9.28
C ALA A 74 5.59 3.31 -9.86
N THR A 75 6.50 3.68 -8.96
CA THR A 75 7.87 4.05 -9.30
C THR A 75 8.84 3.06 -8.70
N ILE A 76 9.93 2.80 -9.42
CA ILE A 76 11.02 1.93 -8.98
C ILE A 76 12.37 2.61 -9.28
N GLY A 77 13.39 2.28 -8.51
CA GLY A 77 14.73 2.88 -8.66
C GLY A 77 15.61 2.19 -9.70
N LYS A 78 16.88 2.62 -9.73
CA LYS A 78 17.91 2.10 -10.63
C LYS A 78 18.26 0.62 -10.42
N ASP A 79 17.88 0.06 -9.27
CA ASP A 79 18.06 -1.33 -8.85
C ASP A 79 16.86 -2.23 -9.19
N TYR A 80 16.08 -1.88 -10.21
CA TYR A 80 14.80 -2.49 -10.60
C TYR A 80 14.90 -3.89 -11.21
N GLU A 81 16.03 -4.29 -11.75
CA GLU A 81 16.15 -5.46 -12.62
C GLU A 81 15.66 -6.74 -11.93
N THR A 82 16.14 -7.01 -10.71
CA THR A 82 15.74 -8.20 -9.94
C THR A 82 14.26 -8.21 -9.62
N TYR A 83 13.68 -7.03 -9.33
CA TYR A 83 12.25 -6.91 -9.08
C TYR A 83 11.43 -7.18 -10.35
N PHE A 84 11.86 -6.65 -11.48
CA PHE A 84 11.19 -6.87 -12.76
C PHE A 84 11.24 -8.33 -13.20
N ASP A 85 12.34 -9.03 -12.97
CA ASP A 85 12.45 -10.46 -13.25
C ASP A 85 11.47 -11.27 -12.40
N TRP A 86 11.30 -10.89 -11.13
CA TRP A 86 10.31 -11.52 -10.25
C TRP A 86 8.87 -11.23 -10.69
N LEU A 87 8.54 -9.99 -11.08
CA LEU A 87 7.21 -9.64 -11.60
C LEU A 87 6.88 -10.44 -12.86
N LYS A 88 7.80 -10.49 -13.82
CA LYS A 88 7.64 -11.26 -15.07
C LYS A 88 7.43 -12.75 -14.81
N LYS A 89 8.20 -13.33 -13.87
CA LYS A 89 8.05 -14.73 -13.46
C LYS A 89 6.66 -15.04 -12.91
N ASN A 90 6.01 -14.06 -12.31
CA ASN A 90 4.67 -14.17 -11.74
C ASN A 90 3.56 -13.62 -12.68
N ASN A 91 3.86 -13.39 -13.97
CA ASN A 91 2.93 -12.87 -14.97
C ASN A 91 2.29 -11.52 -14.63
N ILE A 92 3.01 -10.67 -13.86
CA ILE A 92 2.57 -9.33 -13.49
C ILE A 92 3.08 -8.33 -14.53
N LEU A 93 2.20 -7.44 -14.99
CA LEU A 93 2.51 -6.46 -16.01
C LEU A 93 3.31 -5.29 -15.44
N THR A 94 4.34 -4.85 -16.18
CA THR A 94 5.30 -3.82 -15.72
C THR A 94 5.17 -2.49 -16.47
N GLU A 95 4.26 -2.38 -17.44
CA GLU A 95 4.10 -1.21 -18.30
C GLU A 95 3.69 0.08 -17.57
N GLY A 96 3.05 -0.05 -16.39
CA GLY A 96 2.69 1.08 -15.54
C GLY A 96 3.79 1.51 -14.57
N ILE A 97 4.95 0.85 -14.58
CA ILE A 97 6.03 1.13 -13.64
C ILE A 97 7.05 2.09 -14.27
N LYS A 98 7.22 3.26 -13.64
CA LYS A 98 8.20 4.26 -14.05
C LYS A 98 9.53 4.07 -13.33
N ILE A 99 10.64 4.01 -14.07
CA ILE A 99 11.98 3.88 -13.51
C ILE A 99 12.57 5.27 -13.24
N ILE A 100 12.96 5.52 -11.98
CA ILE A 100 13.66 6.72 -11.52
C ILE A 100 15.15 6.38 -11.40
N ARG A 101 15.93 6.73 -12.40
CA ARG A 101 17.35 6.30 -12.53
C ARG A 101 18.30 6.95 -11.52
N GLU A 102 17.91 8.07 -10.93
CA GLU A 102 18.69 8.84 -9.97
C GLU A 102 18.55 8.29 -8.54
N GLU A 103 17.52 7.46 -8.29
CA GLU A 103 17.20 6.95 -6.97
C GLU A 103 17.34 5.42 -6.90
N PHE A 104 17.48 4.91 -5.68
CA PHE A 104 17.21 3.49 -5.39
C PHE A 104 15.71 3.27 -5.25
N THR A 105 15.28 2.04 -5.43
CA THR A 105 13.92 1.60 -5.05
C THR A 105 13.70 1.88 -3.56
N ALA A 106 12.45 2.16 -3.16
CA ALA A 106 12.12 2.27 -1.75
C ALA A 106 12.58 1.02 -0.99
N GLY A 107 12.98 1.20 0.27
CA GLY A 107 13.47 0.08 1.05
C GLY A 107 13.29 0.25 2.54
N ALA A 108 12.83 -0.80 3.20
CA ALA A 108 12.84 -0.94 4.64
C ALA A 108 14.10 -1.69 5.06
N TYR A 109 14.90 -1.09 5.94
CA TYR A 109 16.09 -1.67 6.55
C TYR A 109 15.74 -2.03 7.99
N ILE A 110 15.48 -3.30 8.20
CA ILE A 110 14.88 -3.82 9.42
C ILE A 110 15.92 -4.62 10.20
N ILE A 111 16.20 -4.25 11.44
CA ILE A 111 16.98 -5.05 12.38
C ILE A 111 16.00 -5.65 13.37
N THR A 112 15.94 -6.99 13.42
CA THR A 112 15.08 -7.75 14.35
C THR A 112 15.96 -8.45 15.37
N ASP A 113 15.59 -8.41 16.65
CA ASP A 113 16.30 -9.07 17.74
C ASP A 113 15.64 -10.39 18.18
N LYS A 114 16.26 -11.13 19.14
CA LYS A 114 15.74 -12.40 19.67
C LYS A 114 14.43 -12.28 20.46
N ALA A 115 14.00 -11.08 20.78
CA ALA A 115 12.76 -10.81 21.48
C ALA A 115 11.70 -10.19 20.56
N ASP A 116 11.88 -10.33 19.23
CA ASP A 116 11.01 -9.79 18.17
C ASP A 116 10.87 -8.25 18.19
N ASN A 117 11.79 -7.54 18.87
CA ASN A 117 11.86 -6.09 18.74
C ASN A 117 12.50 -5.71 17.41
N GLN A 118 12.06 -4.58 16.85
CA GLN A 118 12.54 -4.11 15.56
C GLN A 118 12.97 -2.65 15.61
N ILE A 119 14.05 -2.35 14.90
CA ILE A 119 14.41 -0.98 14.50
C ILE A 119 14.37 -0.93 12.98
N THR A 120 13.56 -0.04 12.43
CA THR A 120 13.37 0.08 10.98
C THR A 120 13.74 1.48 10.52
N GLY A 121 14.67 1.55 9.57
CA GLY A 121 14.90 2.73 8.75
C GLY A 121 14.20 2.57 7.40
N PHE A 122 13.25 3.45 7.06
CA PHE A 122 12.59 3.43 5.76
C PHE A 122 13.15 4.53 4.85
N ASN A 123 13.72 4.12 3.71
CA ASN A 123 14.11 5.03 2.65
C ASN A 123 13.05 5.01 1.54
N PRO A 124 12.32 6.11 1.31
CA PRO A 124 11.31 6.14 0.25
C PRO A 124 11.88 6.10 -1.17
N GLY A 125 13.15 6.46 -1.38
CA GLY A 125 13.81 6.35 -2.68
C GLY A 125 12.96 6.85 -3.85
N ALA A 126 12.80 6.03 -4.89
CA ALA A 126 11.99 6.34 -6.08
C ALA A 126 10.52 6.66 -5.76
N MET A 127 9.96 6.14 -4.67
CA MET A 127 8.56 6.42 -4.25
C MET A 127 8.28 7.91 -3.97
N LYS A 128 9.32 8.73 -3.75
CA LYS A 128 9.15 10.19 -3.62
C LYS A 128 8.58 10.84 -4.88
N TYR A 129 8.78 10.23 -6.03
CA TYR A 129 8.42 10.80 -7.32
C TYR A 129 7.10 10.19 -7.80
N PRO A 130 6.18 10.99 -8.33
CA PRO A 130 4.96 10.45 -8.90
C PRO A 130 5.25 9.65 -10.18
N SER A 131 4.51 8.57 -10.36
CA SER A 131 4.58 7.79 -11.60
C SER A 131 3.93 8.54 -12.76
N GLY A 132 2.84 9.28 -12.48
CA GLY A 132 2.13 10.10 -13.46
C GLY A 132 1.42 9.24 -14.52
N TYR A 133 0.93 8.08 -14.16
CA TYR A 133 0.19 7.21 -15.07
C TYR A 133 -1.18 7.80 -15.45
N MET A 134 -1.53 7.80 -16.74
CA MET A 134 -2.69 8.57 -17.24
C MET A 134 -3.92 7.71 -17.60
N PHE A 135 -3.87 6.40 -17.47
CA PHE A 135 -4.98 5.49 -17.81
C PHE A 135 -5.56 5.73 -19.22
N HIS A 136 -4.71 6.03 -20.23
CA HIS A 136 -5.17 6.42 -21.56
C HIS A 136 -6.05 5.37 -22.24
N ASP A 137 -5.66 4.11 -22.11
CA ASP A 137 -6.32 2.98 -22.77
C ASP A 137 -7.30 2.23 -21.86
N ALA A 138 -7.60 2.78 -20.66
CA ALA A 138 -8.51 2.13 -19.73
C ALA A 138 -9.96 2.25 -20.23
N ASP A 139 -10.60 1.10 -20.47
CA ASP A 139 -12.05 1.02 -20.59
C ASP A 139 -12.67 1.16 -19.19
N SER A 140 -13.22 2.33 -18.89
CA SER A 140 -13.73 2.64 -17.56
C SER A 140 -14.83 1.70 -17.06
N LYS A 141 -15.59 1.09 -17.96
CA LYS A 141 -16.69 0.16 -17.62
C LYS A 141 -16.18 -1.23 -17.24
N ASN A 142 -15.02 -1.62 -17.80
CA ASN A 142 -14.39 -2.92 -17.58
C ASN A 142 -13.05 -2.77 -16.85
N SER A 143 -12.92 -1.74 -16.02
CA SER A 143 -11.70 -1.49 -15.27
C SER A 143 -11.99 -1.12 -13.83
N ILE A 144 -11.08 -1.52 -12.92
CA ILE A 144 -11.09 -1.13 -11.53
C ILE A 144 -9.68 -0.71 -11.10
N SER A 145 -9.57 0.34 -10.31
CA SER A 145 -8.30 0.77 -9.74
C SER A 145 -8.27 0.55 -8.23
N LEU A 146 -7.25 -0.10 -7.71
CA LEU A 146 -6.95 -0.15 -6.29
C LEU A 146 -5.83 0.85 -6.00
N ILE A 147 -6.11 1.84 -5.15
CA ILE A 147 -5.20 2.92 -4.77
C ILE A 147 -4.72 2.64 -3.34
N ALA A 148 -3.54 2.03 -3.23
CA ALA A 148 -2.89 1.62 -1.98
C ALA A 148 -1.75 2.59 -1.60
N PRO A 149 -1.21 2.52 -0.36
CA PRO A 149 -0.15 3.40 0.10
C PRO A 149 1.07 3.46 -0.83
N GLY A 150 1.38 4.66 -1.31
CA GLY A 150 2.47 4.94 -2.23
C GLY A 150 2.82 6.42 -2.22
N ASN A 151 3.08 6.98 -3.39
CA ASN A 151 3.23 8.42 -3.53
C ASN A 151 1.89 9.13 -3.31
N LEU A 152 1.82 10.07 -2.36
CA LEU A 152 0.57 10.74 -2.00
C LEU A 152 -0.05 11.54 -3.16
N GLN A 153 0.79 12.18 -3.99
CA GLN A 153 0.32 12.91 -5.15
C GLN A 153 -0.35 11.98 -6.17
N ASP A 154 0.23 10.81 -6.42
CA ASP A 154 -0.36 9.78 -7.27
C ASP A 154 -1.68 9.27 -6.69
N MET A 155 -1.74 9.00 -5.38
CA MET A 155 -2.98 8.52 -4.72
C MET A 155 -4.14 9.50 -4.95
N VAL A 156 -3.90 10.80 -4.75
CA VAL A 156 -4.91 11.85 -4.96
C VAL A 156 -5.29 11.96 -6.43
N GLU A 157 -4.31 12.00 -7.32
CA GLU A 157 -4.51 12.20 -8.75
C GLU A 157 -5.26 11.02 -9.39
N TYR A 158 -4.96 9.78 -8.99
CA TYR A 158 -5.62 8.61 -9.55
C TYR A 158 -7.08 8.50 -9.15
N ALA A 159 -7.45 8.86 -7.92
CA ALA A 159 -8.85 8.96 -7.55
C ALA A 159 -9.59 10.02 -8.38
N ARG A 160 -8.95 11.18 -8.63
CA ARG A 160 -9.51 12.23 -9.49
C ARG A 160 -9.72 11.71 -10.92
N ILE A 161 -8.73 11.05 -11.52
CA ILE A 161 -8.82 10.48 -12.87
C ILE A 161 -9.91 9.40 -12.94
N CYS A 162 -10.00 8.52 -11.94
CA CYS A 162 -11.04 7.50 -11.86
C CYS A 162 -12.45 8.13 -11.87
N LYS A 163 -12.67 9.16 -11.04
CA LYS A 163 -13.94 9.91 -11.03
C LYS A 163 -14.26 10.52 -12.39
N GLU A 164 -13.31 11.21 -13.00
CA GLU A 164 -13.52 11.88 -14.30
C GLU A 164 -13.84 10.89 -15.42
N LYS A 165 -13.25 9.69 -15.36
CA LYS A 165 -13.50 8.61 -16.34
C LYS A 165 -14.73 7.75 -16.01
N GLY A 166 -15.33 7.89 -14.83
CA GLY A 166 -16.38 7.00 -14.34
C GLY A 166 -15.89 5.56 -14.12
N MET A 167 -14.64 5.39 -13.71
CA MET A 167 -14.01 4.11 -13.37
C MET A 167 -14.14 3.85 -11.89
N ASP A 168 -14.56 2.64 -11.50
CA ASP A 168 -14.60 2.26 -10.08
C ASP A 168 -13.19 2.21 -9.47
N TYR A 169 -13.07 2.67 -8.23
CA TYR A 169 -11.81 2.61 -7.50
C TYR A 169 -12.00 2.25 -6.03
N ILE A 170 -10.97 1.60 -5.49
CA ILE A 170 -10.86 1.14 -4.11
C ILE A 170 -9.80 1.98 -3.41
N CYS A 171 -10.12 2.46 -2.23
CA CYS A 171 -9.23 3.24 -1.38
C CYS A 171 -8.66 2.39 -0.24
N ASP A 172 -7.33 2.28 -0.19
CA ASP A 172 -6.57 1.75 0.95
C ASP A 172 -5.57 2.81 1.40
N PRO A 173 -5.84 3.60 2.44
CA PRO A 173 -4.89 4.61 2.90
C PRO A 173 -3.75 4.01 3.73
N GLY A 174 -3.98 2.89 4.42
CA GLY A 174 -3.01 2.15 5.23
C GLY A 174 -2.09 3.07 6.05
N GLN A 175 -0.81 2.74 6.08
CA GLN A 175 0.20 3.50 6.81
C GLN A 175 0.46 4.93 6.27
N SER A 176 -0.11 5.33 5.13
CA SER A 176 0.05 6.69 4.61
C SER A 176 -0.82 7.73 5.33
N LEU A 177 -1.76 7.33 6.21
CA LEU A 177 -2.72 8.22 6.88
C LEU A 177 -2.07 9.43 7.56
N THR A 178 -0.88 9.27 8.12
CA THR A 178 -0.15 10.37 8.78
C THR A 178 0.28 11.50 7.84
N GLN A 179 0.20 11.29 6.53
CA GLN A 179 0.58 12.27 5.50
C GLN A 179 -0.63 13.03 4.95
N TRP A 180 -1.86 12.64 5.32
CA TRP A 180 -3.08 13.20 4.78
C TRP A 180 -3.59 14.40 5.59
N GLU A 181 -4.16 15.37 4.90
CA GLU A 181 -5.03 16.38 5.48
C GLU A 181 -6.49 15.89 5.40
N GLY A 182 -7.29 16.14 6.44
CA GLY A 182 -8.65 15.63 6.51
C GLY A 182 -9.56 16.06 5.36
N LYS A 183 -9.36 17.26 4.81
CA LYS A 183 -10.10 17.73 3.63
C LYS A 183 -9.75 16.90 2.39
N THR A 184 -8.47 16.74 2.10
CA THR A 184 -7.98 15.97 0.94
C THR A 184 -8.37 14.49 1.07
N LEU A 185 -8.35 13.94 2.29
CA LEU A 185 -8.80 12.57 2.55
C LEU A 185 -10.28 12.38 2.24
N ARG A 186 -11.15 13.34 2.63
CA ARG A 186 -12.57 13.34 2.24
C ARG A 186 -12.75 13.37 0.72
N GLU A 187 -12.06 14.29 0.04
CA GLU A 187 -12.13 14.43 -1.42
C GLU A 187 -11.65 13.17 -2.14
N TRP A 188 -10.66 12.47 -1.58
CA TRP A 188 -10.14 11.22 -2.11
C TRP A 188 -11.11 10.04 -1.93
N LEU A 189 -11.79 9.96 -0.77
CA LEU A 189 -12.79 8.92 -0.48
C LEU A 189 -14.09 9.11 -1.27
N ASP A 190 -14.44 10.36 -1.58
CA ASP A 190 -15.70 10.71 -2.23
C ASP A 190 -15.82 10.06 -3.62
N GLY A 191 -16.88 9.28 -3.82
CA GLY A 191 -17.16 8.53 -5.05
C GLY A 191 -16.44 7.18 -5.17
N SER A 192 -15.64 6.76 -4.16
CA SER A 192 -15.00 5.44 -4.18
C SER A 192 -16.02 4.30 -4.08
N LEU A 193 -15.70 3.18 -4.69
CA LEU A 193 -16.45 1.93 -4.55
C LEU A 193 -16.29 1.36 -3.14
N LEU A 194 -15.07 1.41 -2.61
CA LEU A 194 -14.71 0.71 -1.39
C LEU A 194 -13.58 1.45 -0.65
N LEU A 195 -13.73 1.57 0.69
CA LEU A 195 -12.67 1.87 1.62
C LEU A 195 -12.27 0.59 2.36
N ILE A 196 -10.97 0.26 2.35
CA ILE A 196 -10.40 -0.81 3.17
C ILE A 196 -9.53 -0.17 4.25
N SER A 197 -9.69 -0.59 5.50
CA SER A 197 -8.86 -0.17 6.63
C SER A 197 -8.93 -1.20 7.77
N ASN A 198 -8.00 -1.14 8.71
CA ASN A 198 -8.20 -1.80 9.99
C ASN A 198 -9.05 -0.91 10.93
N ASP A 199 -9.38 -1.41 12.11
CA ASP A 199 -10.21 -0.70 13.11
C ASP A 199 -9.54 0.60 13.59
N TYR A 200 -8.24 0.56 13.86
CA TYR A 200 -7.47 1.74 14.27
C TYR A 200 -7.41 2.81 13.16
N GLU A 201 -7.15 2.39 11.94
CA GLU A 201 -7.12 3.28 10.77
C GLU A 201 -8.50 3.91 10.52
N LEU A 202 -9.59 3.14 10.66
CA LEU A 202 -10.94 3.65 10.51
C LEU A 202 -11.26 4.75 11.54
N GLU A 203 -10.89 4.53 12.81
CA GLU A 203 -11.05 5.56 13.86
C GLU A 203 -10.25 6.82 13.54
N LEU A 204 -9.02 6.66 13.04
CA LEU A 204 -8.18 7.79 12.64
C LEU A 204 -8.79 8.54 11.44
N ILE A 205 -9.32 7.84 10.44
CA ILE A 205 -10.03 8.42 9.29
C ILE A 205 -11.23 9.23 9.77
N MET A 206 -12.07 8.67 10.63
CA MET A 206 -13.23 9.37 11.19
C MET A 206 -12.82 10.66 11.91
N LYS A 207 -11.78 10.59 12.74
CA LYS A 207 -11.23 11.75 13.45
C LYS A 207 -10.68 12.81 12.49
N MET A 208 -9.90 12.43 11.50
CA MET A 208 -9.28 13.35 10.55
C MET A 208 -10.30 14.02 9.64
N THR A 209 -11.34 13.29 9.26
CA THR A 209 -12.41 13.79 8.38
C THR A 209 -13.52 14.53 9.15
N ASP A 210 -13.52 14.50 10.48
CA ASP A 210 -14.62 14.99 11.33
C ASP A 210 -15.97 14.37 10.91
N MET A 211 -15.97 13.05 10.69
CA MET A 211 -17.14 12.27 10.25
C MET A 211 -17.26 10.99 11.08
N ASP A 212 -18.48 10.55 11.31
CA ASP A 212 -18.76 9.21 11.80
C ASP A 212 -18.76 8.18 10.62
N LYS A 213 -18.92 6.91 10.95
CA LYS A 213 -18.99 5.82 9.94
C LYS A 213 -20.10 6.06 8.92
N LYS A 214 -21.24 6.62 9.35
CA LYS A 214 -22.37 6.93 8.47
C LYS A 214 -22.02 8.07 7.51
N GLY A 215 -21.32 9.08 7.97
CA GLY A 215 -20.78 10.15 7.15
C GLY A 215 -19.81 9.62 6.09
N LEU A 216 -18.89 8.72 6.48
CA LEU A 216 -17.97 8.06 5.54
C LEU A 216 -18.72 7.21 4.50
N LEU A 217 -19.79 6.49 4.88
CA LEU A 217 -20.66 5.77 3.93
C LEU A 217 -21.46 6.69 3.00
N GLY A 218 -21.47 8.00 3.25
CA GLY A 218 -21.93 9.00 2.30
C GLY A 218 -20.91 9.36 1.24
N LEU A 219 -19.62 9.04 1.46
CA LEU A 219 -18.53 9.27 0.51
C LEU A 219 -18.18 8.02 -0.29
N THR A 220 -18.14 6.86 0.36
CA THR A 220 -17.83 5.56 -0.25
C THR A 220 -19.02 4.62 -0.20
N ARG A 221 -19.17 3.72 -1.18
CA ARG A 221 -20.32 2.79 -1.20
C ARG A 221 -20.21 1.71 -0.13
N THR A 222 -19.01 1.28 0.20
CA THR A 222 -18.75 0.18 1.15
C THR A 222 -17.49 0.45 1.96
N ILE A 223 -17.49 0.02 3.22
CA ILE A 223 -16.30 0.03 4.08
C ILE A 223 -16.03 -1.42 4.49
N ILE A 224 -14.80 -1.89 4.29
CA ILE A 224 -14.29 -3.15 4.85
C ILE A 224 -13.31 -2.79 5.96
N THR A 225 -13.63 -3.23 7.18
CA THR A 225 -12.75 -3.05 8.34
C THR A 225 -12.17 -4.39 8.75
N THR A 226 -10.85 -4.55 8.68
CA THR A 226 -10.16 -5.74 9.18
C THR A 226 -10.02 -5.69 10.70
N LEU A 227 -10.29 -6.82 11.37
CA LEU A 227 -10.38 -6.95 12.82
C LEU A 227 -9.40 -7.99 13.39
N GLY A 228 -8.33 -8.28 12.67
CA GLY A 228 -7.35 -9.30 13.04
C GLY A 228 -7.99 -10.68 13.19
N GLU A 229 -7.78 -11.34 14.32
CA GLU A 229 -8.32 -12.67 14.61
C GLU A 229 -9.86 -12.76 14.57
N LYS A 230 -10.56 -11.63 14.63
CA LYS A 230 -12.02 -11.55 14.54
C LYS A 230 -12.53 -11.53 13.10
N GLY A 231 -11.63 -11.52 12.12
CA GLY A 231 -11.99 -11.48 10.70
C GLY A 231 -12.17 -10.05 10.18
N SER A 232 -13.26 -9.77 9.49
CA SER A 232 -13.55 -8.46 8.92
C SER A 232 -15.02 -8.11 9.01
N LEU A 233 -15.31 -6.79 9.05
CA LEU A 233 -16.65 -6.22 9.02
C LEU A 233 -16.86 -5.51 7.68
N ILE A 234 -17.86 -5.93 6.92
CA ILE A 234 -18.30 -5.29 5.68
C ILE A 234 -19.52 -4.45 6.00
N SER A 235 -19.46 -3.17 5.69
CA SER A 235 -20.51 -2.19 5.99
C SER A 235 -20.89 -1.38 4.76
N ASN A 236 -22.18 -1.23 4.52
CA ASN A 236 -22.72 -0.28 3.55
C ASN A 236 -23.97 0.43 4.13
N SER A 237 -24.73 1.15 3.30
CA SER A 237 -25.95 1.86 3.75
C SER A 237 -27.08 0.94 4.17
N GLU A 238 -27.04 -0.34 3.86
CA GLU A 238 -28.15 -1.30 4.03
C GLU A 238 -27.87 -2.34 5.12
N PHE A 239 -26.60 -2.76 5.27
CA PHE A 239 -26.21 -3.83 6.19
C PHE A 239 -24.80 -3.70 6.76
N ASP A 240 -24.58 -4.39 7.85
CA ASP A 240 -23.28 -4.74 8.42
C ASP A 240 -23.18 -6.28 8.48
N VAL A 241 -22.11 -6.84 7.89
CA VAL A 241 -21.84 -8.29 7.86
C VAL A 241 -20.43 -8.58 8.35
N THR A 242 -20.31 -9.44 9.35
CA THR A 242 -19.01 -9.94 9.83
C THR A 242 -18.62 -11.22 9.11
N ILE A 243 -17.41 -11.24 8.57
CA ILE A 243 -16.78 -12.43 7.99
C ILE A 243 -15.73 -12.90 8.99
N PRO A 244 -15.84 -14.12 9.55
CA PRO A 244 -14.84 -14.65 10.48
C PRO A 244 -13.49 -14.88 9.79
N ALA A 245 -12.39 -14.88 10.59
CA ALA A 245 -11.04 -15.17 10.10
C ALA A 245 -10.87 -16.68 9.75
#